data_98fc17c9c977b2a5a7cc4dca598d6d13
#
_entry.id   98fc17c9c977b2a5a7cc4dca598d6d13
#
_cell.length_a   1.000
_cell.length_b   1.000
_cell.length_c   1.000
_cell.angle_alpha   90.00
_cell.angle_beta   90.00
_cell.angle_gamma   90.00
#
_symmetry.space_group_name_H-M   'P 1'
#
loop_
_entity.id
_entity.type
_entity.pdbx_description
1 polymer ?
#
loop_
_entity_poly.entity_id
_entity_poly.type
_entity_poly.pdbx_seq_one_letter_code
_entity_poly.pdbx_strand_id
1 'polypeptide(L)'
;MFTPPYYHRVYLSWITQKGYISPKATICHNNVHFGANVYVDDGVLLYEDHNGGAITLGDGVHLHRDTFLQTGQGGSVKIGPRTHIQPRCQLSAYLSPIIIGSDVEIAPYCAFYPYNHAISKGVGPISKLPLQTKGGIIIEDGSWLGVGVIVLDNVRIGKGAVVGAGAVVTRDVPDGAIVGGAPARVLKMRSDPPLIGSTRRAAS
;
A
#
# COMPACT_ATOMS: atom_id res chain seq x y z
N MET A 1 28.08 2.39 -24.62
CA MET A 1 28.15 2.68 -23.19
C MET A 1 27.04 1.85 -22.54
N PHE A 2 27.38 0.80 -21.81
CA PHE A 2 26.36 -0.01 -21.14
C PHE A 2 25.86 0.76 -19.91
N THR A 3 24.61 1.21 -19.95
CA THR A 3 23.95 1.76 -18.78
C THR A 3 23.84 0.66 -17.73
N PRO A 4 24.17 0.92 -16.45
CA PRO A 4 23.98 -0.09 -15.38
C PRO A 4 22.54 -0.60 -15.41
N PRO A 5 22.30 -1.89 -15.18
CA PRO A 5 20.97 -2.52 -15.31
C PRO A 5 19.92 -1.99 -14.34
N TYR A 6 20.25 -1.02 -13.50
CA TYR A 6 19.37 -0.46 -12.45
C TYR A 6 18.86 0.96 -12.74
N TYR A 7 19.45 1.66 -13.72
CA TYR A 7 18.99 2.99 -14.08
C TYR A 7 17.81 2.91 -15.04
N HIS A 8 16.70 3.57 -14.69
CA HIS A 8 15.54 3.79 -15.56
C HIS A 8 14.72 2.56 -15.96
N ARG A 9 14.76 1.44 -15.23
CA ARG A 9 13.92 0.27 -15.54
C ARG A 9 12.42 0.58 -15.56
N VAL A 10 11.98 1.56 -14.78
CA VAL A 10 10.58 2.02 -14.80
C VAL A 10 10.15 2.40 -16.22
N TYR A 11 11.03 2.97 -17.03
CA TYR A 11 10.71 3.28 -18.44
C TYR A 11 10.38 2.05 -19.28
N LEU A 12 10.84 0.87 -18.89
CA LEU A 12 10.52 -0.37 -19.59
C LEU A 12 9.02 -0.68 -19.51
N SER A 13 8.35 -0.27 -18.44
CA SER A 13 6.90 -0.46 -18.31
C SER A 13 6.08 0.38 -19.29
N TRP A 14 6.67 1.44 -19.86
CA TRP A 14 6.01 2.33 -20.83
C TRP A 14 6.25 1.94 -22.29
N ILE A 15 7.20 1.00 -22.56
CA ILE A 15 7.53 0.58 -23.92
C ILE A 15 6.39 -0.22 -24.55
N THR A 16 5.69 -1.03 -23.74
CA THR A 16 4.55 -1.83 -24.20
C THR A 16 3.43 -1.79 -23.17
N GLN A 17 2.19 -2.01 -23.60
CA GLN A 17 1.06 -2.12 -22.68
C GLN A 17 1.19 -3.31 -21.69
N LYS A 18 2.03 -4.29 -22.00
CA LYS A 18 2.30 -5.42 -21.08
C LYS A 18 3.06 -4.99 -19.84
N GLY A 19 3.64 -3.77 -19.84
CA GLY A 19 4.45 -3.29 -18.74
C GLY A 19 5.80 -4.00 -18.63
N TYR A 20 6.36 -4.00 -17.41
CA TYR A 20 7.63 -4.69 -17.10
C TYR A 20 7.50 -5.48 -15.81
N ILE A 21 7.78 -6.77 -15.89
CA ILE A 21 7.91 -7.64 -14.71
C ILE A 21 9.36 -8.13 -14.67
N SER A 22 10.07 -7.84 -13.58
CA SER A 22 11.45 -8.27 -13.40
C SER A 22 11.55 -9.81 -13.44
N PRO A 23 12.55 -10.37 -14.13
CA PRO A 23 12.85 -11.80 -14.04
C PRO A 23 13.21 -12.29 -12.63
N LYS A 24 13.50 -11.38 -11.70
CA LYS A 24 13.78 -11.68 -10.29
C LYS A 24 12.56 -11.49 -9.37
N ALA A 25 11.42 -11.11 -9.93
CA ALA A 25 10.16 -11.17 -9.20
C ALA A 25 9.69 -12.63 -9.09
N THR A 26 9.02 -12.95 -7.99
CA THR A 26 8.45 -14.28 -7.76
C THR A 26 6.93 -14.18 -7.71
N ILE A 27 6.25 -14.89 -8.59
CA ILE A 27 4.79 -14.93 -8.64
C ILE A 27 4.36 -16.37 -8.35
N CYS A 28 3.98 -16.62 -7.09
CA CYS A 28 3.41 -17.87 -6.58
C CYS A 28 1.93 -17.65 -6.25
N HIS A 29 1.17 -17.22 -7.24
CA HIS A 29 -0.24 -16.84 -7.09
C HIS A 29 -0.99 -17.10 -8.40
N ASN A 30 -2.09 -17.86 -8.32
CA ASN A 30 -2.83 -18.32 -9.50
C ASN A 30 -3.80 -17.29 -10.09
N ASN A 31 -4.14 -16.23 -9.34
CA ASN A 31 -5.16 -15.25 -9.71
C ASN A 31 -4.62 -13.81 -9.61
N VAL A 32 -3.71 -13.46 -10.53
CA VAL A 32 -3.12 -12.11 -10.60
C VAL A 32 -3.55 -11.44 -11.90
N HIS A 33 -4.12 -10.24 -11.79
CA HIS A 33 -4.53 -9.41 -12.91
C HIS A 33 -3.66 -8.16 -12.99
N PHE A 34 -3.00 -7.98 -14.12
CA PHE A 34 -2.16 -6.82 -14.42
C PHE A 34 -2.87 -5.89 -15.39
N GLY A 35 -2.98 -4.62 -15.04
CA GLY A 35 -3.36 -3.56 -15.96
C GLY A 35 -2.26 -3.23 -16.96
N ALA A 36 -2.47 -2.21 -17.77
CA ALA A 36 -1.48 -1.73 -18.72
C ALA A 36 -0.30 -1.01 -18.01
N ASN A 37 0.90 -1.12 -18.56
CA ASN A 37 2.08 -0.38 -18.11
C ASN A 37 2.47 -0.60 -16.63
N VAL A 38 2.12 -1.75 -16.06
CA VAL A 38 2.50 -2.10 -14.69
C VAL A 38 4.01 -2.34 -14.61
N TYR A 39 4.62 -1.84 -13.52
CA TYR A 39 6.02 -2.07 -13.20
C TYR A 39 6.16 -2.95 -11.96
N VAL A 40 6.87 -4.08 -12.10
CA VAL A 40 7.20 -5.00 -11.00
C VAL A 40 8.72 -5.17 -10.93
N ASP A 41 9.33 -4.70 -9.85
CA ASP A 41 10.78 -4.67 -9.66
C ASP A 41 11.36 -6.00 -9.12
N ASP A 42 12.68 -6.03 -8.96
CA ASP A 42 13.43 -7.17 -8.41
C ASP A 42 12.93 -7.53 -7.00
N GLY A 43 12.83 -8.81 -6.72
CA GLY A 43 12.48 -9.32 -5.39
C GLY A 43 11.03 -9.10 -4.96
N VAL A 44 10.19 -8.55 -5.81
CA VAL A 44 8.74 -8.51 -5.53
C VAL A 44 8.21 -9.93 -5.43
N LEU A 45 7.43 -10.22 -4.38
CA LEU A 45 6.78 -11.49 -4.17
C LEU A 45 5.26 -11.32 -4.15
N LEU A 46 4.57 -11.96 -5.10
CA LEU A 46 3.13 -12.11 -5.13
C LEU A 46 2.81 -13.55 -4.71
N TYR A 47 2.16 -13.73 -3.57
CA TYR A 47 1.98 -15.04 -2.95
C TYR A 47 0.52 -15.31 -2.59
N GLU A 48 0.05 -16.50 -2.91
CA GLU A 48 -1.25 -17.02 -2.47
C GLU A 48 -1.01 -18.08 -1.40
N ASP A 49 -1.59 -17.87 -0.23
CA ASP A 49 -1.79 -18.91 0.77
C ASP A 49 -3.23 -19.44 0.65
N HIS A 50 -3.57 -20.46 1.40
CA HIS A 50 -4.81 -21.22 1.34
C HIS A 50 -6.05 -20.41 0.93
N ASN A 51 -6.59 -20.66 -0.27
CA ASN A 51 -7.81 -20.04 -0.79
C ASN A 51 -7.79 -18.50 -0.77
N GLY A 52 -6.67 -17.90 -1.15
CA GLY A 52 -6.56 -16.45 -1.32
C GLY A 52 -7.45 -15.93 -2.44
N GLY A 53 -7.93 -14.70 -2.30
CA GLY A 53 -8.61 -13.99 -3.37
C GLY A 53 -7.61 -13.36 -4.35
N ALA A 54 -8.12 -12.68 -5.38
CA ALA A 54 -7.30 -12.11 -6.45
C ALA A 54 -6.35 -11.00 -5.98
N ILE A 55 -5.22 -10.85 -6.68
CA ILE A 55 -4.41 -9.63 -6.72
C ILE A 55 -4.73 -8.90 -8.03
N THR A 56 -5.23 -7.68 -7.95
CA THR A 56 -5.54 -6.85 -9.12
C THR A 56 -4.74 -5.55 -9.06
N LEU A 57 -3.90 -5.33 -10.08
CA LEU A 57 -3.09 -4.13 -10.24
C LEU A 57 -3.65 -3.32 -11.41
N GLY A 58 -4.03 -2.07 -11.16
CA GLY A 58 -4.50 -1.15 -12.18
C GLY A 58 -3.39 -0.66 -13.10
N ASP A 59 -3.77 0.12 -14.12
CA ASP A 59 -2.83 0.65 -15.10
C ASP A 59 -1.76 1.55 -14.46
N GLY A 60 -0.50 1.38 -14.85
CA GLY A 60 0.60 2.17 -14.35
C GLY A 60 0.91 1.98 -12.86
N VAL A 61 0.48 0.90 -12.25
CA VAL A 61 0.89 0.56 -10.87
C VAL A 61 2.37 0.20 -10.85
N HIS A 62 3.10 0.74 -9.87
CA HIS A 62 4.50 0.39 -9.63
C HIS A 62 4.66 -0.35 -8.31
N LEU A 63 5.17 -1.57 -8.36
CA LEU A 63 5.65 -2.33 -7.21
C LEU A 63 7.17 -2.31 -7.20
N HIS A 64 7.75 -1.57 -6.25
CA HIS A 64 9.19 -1.49 -6.11
C HIS A 64 9.76 -2.68 -5.35
N ARG A 65 11.09 -2.82 -5.41
CA ARG A 65 11.84 -4.01 -4.96
C ARG A 65 11.47 -4.50 -3.56
N ASP A 66 11.52 -5.80 -3.40
CA ASP A 66 11.31 -6.49 -2.14
C ASP A 66 9.93 -6.24 -1.52
N THR A 67 8.95 -5.75 -2.32
CA THR A 67 7.56 -5.59 -1.87
C THR A 67 6.87 -6.95 -1.86
N PHE A 68 6.10 -7.21 -0.81
CA PHE A 68 5.39 -8.46 -0.60
C PHE A 68 3.88 -8.24 -0.60
N LEU A 69 3.18 -8.91 -1.51
CA LEU A 69 1.72 -8.98 -1.54
C LEU A 69 1.30 -10.43 -1.30
N GLN A 70 0.52 -10.63 -0.24
CA GLN A 70 -0.02 -11.94 0.12
C GLN A 70 -1.53 -11.90 0.17
N THR A 71 -2.18 -12.95 -0.33
CA THR A 71 -3.61 -13.21 -0.10
C THR A 71 -3.79 -14.56 0.58
N GLY A 72 -4.84 -14.71 1.37
CA GLY A 72 -5.17 -15.96 2.05
C GLY A 72 -6.57 -15.93 2.66
N GLN A 73 -7.23 -17.09 2.77
CA GLN A 73 -8.55 -17.28 3.39
C GLN A 73 -9.60 -16.26 2.89
N GLY A 74 -9.68 -16.05 1.57
CA GLY A 74 -10.63 -15.14 0.94
C GLY A 74 -10.17 -13.66 0.89
N GLY A 75 -9.10 -13.28 1.58
CA GLY A 75 -8.53 -11.94 1.47
C GLY A 75 -7.99 -11.66 0.07
N SER A 76 -8.09 -10.44 -0.40
CA SER A 76 -7.69 -10.01 -1.75
C SER A 76 -6.98 -8.67 -1.72
N VAL A 77 -6.18 -8.37 -2.75
CA VAL A 77 -5.51 -7.08 -2.91
C VAL A 77 -5.97 -6.42 -4.20
N LYS A 78 -6.45 -5.18 -4.11
CA LYS A 78 -6.76 -4.37 -5.28
C LYS A 78 -6.04 -3.03 -5.18
N ILE A 79 -5.27 -2.69 -6.21
CA ILE A 79 -4.51 -1.44 -6.29
C ILE A 79 -4.97 -0.68 -7.53
N GLY A 80 -5.45 0.55 -7.32
CA GLY A 80 -5.92 1.43 -8.37
C GLY A 80 -4.80 2.00 -9.23
N PRO A 81 -5.16 2.56 -10.40
CA PRO A 81 -4.19 3.06 -11.39
C PRO A 81 -3.21 4.10 -10.84
N ARG A 82 -1.99 4.13 -11.40
CA ARG A 82 -0.92 5.11 -11.09
C ARG A 82 -0.55 5.19 -9.61
N THR A 83 -0.77 4.12 -8.87
CA THR A 83 -0.37 4.00 -7.47
C THR A 83 1.03 3.40 -7.40
N HIS A 84 1.87 3.99 -6.54
CA HIS A 84 3.24 3.58 -6.35
C HIS A 84 3.45 3.00 -4.95
N ILE A 85 3.93 1.76 -4.89
CA ILE A 85 4.31 1.07 -3.65
C ILE A 85 5.83 1.00 -3.62
N GLN A 86 6.43 1.80 -2.74
CA GLN A 86 7.87 1.90 -2.58
C GLN A 86 8.48 0.63 -1.96
N PRO A 87 9.83 0.46 -1.97
CA PRO A 87 10.47 -0.79 -1.56
C PRO A 87 10.08 -1.30 -0.17
N ARG A 88 10.04 -2.64 -0.07
CA ARG A 88 9.87 -3.37 1.20
C ARG A 88 8.56 -3.11 1.93
N CYS A 89 7.52 -2.77 1.20
CA CYS A 89 6.17 -2.75 1.76
C CYS A 89 5.60 -4.15 1.88
N GLN A 90 4.71 -4.37 2.87
CA GLN A 90 4.04 -5.64 3.12
C GLN A 90 2.52 -5.45 3.11
N LEU A 91 1.85 -6.10 2.17
CA LEU A 91 0.41 -6.13 2.05
C LEU A 91 -0.06 -7.58 2.27
N SER A 92 -0.48 -7.90 3.49
CA SER A 92 -0.89 -9.26 3.86
C SER A 92 -2.41 -9.33 4.01
N ALA A 93 -3.11 -9.56 2.90
CA ALA A 93 -4.56 -9.64 2.86
C ALA A 93 -5.05 -11.05 3.26
N TYR A 94 -5.26 -11.25 4.54
CA TYR A 94 -5.83 -12.46 5.12
C TYR A 94 -7.23 -12.16 5.66
N LEU A 95 -8.20 -13.04 5.41
CA LEU A 95 -9.61 -12.94 5.82
C LEU A 95 -10.36 -11.73 5.24
N SER A 96 -9.68 -10.64 4.95
CA SER A 96 -10.27 -9.38 4.51
C SER A 96 -9.43 -8.69 3.45
N PRO A 97 -10.04 -7.86 2.59
CA PRO A 97 -9.35 -7.22 1.49
C PRO A 97 -8.48 -6.04 1.93
N ILE A 98 -7.45 -5.76 1.11
CA ILE A 98 -6.74 -4.49 1.06
C ILE A 98 -7.09 -3.82 -0.26
N ILE A 99 -7.74 -2.66 -0.19
CA ILE A 99 -8.17 -1.89 -1.36
C ILE A 99 -7.43 -0.55 -1.33
N ILE A 100 -6.65 -0.28 -2.36
CA ILE A 100 -5.90 0.97 -2.53
C ILE A 100 -6.43 1.67 -3.78
N GLY A 101 -6.74 2.93 -3.67
CA GLY A 101 -7.25 3.78 -4.73
C GLY A 101 -6.19 4.13 -5.78
N SER A 102 -6.53 5.10 -6.61
CA SER A 102 -5.68 5.64 -7.68
C SER A 102 -4.77 6.74 -7.16
N ASP A 103 -3.61 6.94 -7.82
CA ASP A 103 -2.68 8.04 -7.51
C ASP A 103 -2.25 8.08 -6.03
N VAL A 104 -2.12 6.91 -5.40
CA VAL A 104 -1.67 6.77 -4.01
C VAL A 104 -0.16 6.58 -3.98
N GLU A 105 0.51 7.31 -3.09
CA GLU A 105 1.95 7.17 -2.86
C GLU A 105 2.20 6.51 -1.50
N ILE A 106 2.83 5.33 -1.52
CA ILE A 106 3.17 4.58 -0.31
C ILE A 106 4.69 4.50 -0.19
N ALA A 107 5.24 5.18 0.80
CA ALA A 107 6.67 5.22 1.08
C ALA A 107 7.20 3.85 1.56
N PRO A 108 8.53 3.64 1.59
CA PRO A 108 9.12 2.35 1.97
C PRO A 108 8.72 1.84 3.35
N TYR A 109 8.76 0.51 3.51
CA TYR A 109 8.56 -0.20 4.78
C TYR A 109 7.16 -0.07 5.39
N CYS A 110 6.14 0.31 4.62
CA CYS A 110 4.76 0.31 5.11
C CYS A 110 4.21 -1.12 5.23
N ALA A 111 3.31 -1.32 6.20
CA ALA A 111 2.73 -2.62 6.51
C ALA A 111 1.21 -2.53 6.68
N PHE A 112 0.48 -3.46 6.03
CA PHE A 112 -0.97 -3.49 5.99
C PHE A 112 -1.46 -4.87 6.42
N TYR A 113 -2.16 -4.92 7.57
CA TYR A 113 -2.66 -6.17 8.16
C TYR A 113 -4.13 -6.05 8.51
N PRO A 114 -5.06 -6.49 7.63
CA PRO A 114 -6.50 -6.45 7.88
C PRO A 114 -6.99 -7.58 8.78
N TYR A 115 -6.13 -8.14 9.63
CA TYR A 115 -6.47 -9.25 10.53
C TYR A 115 -5.61 -9.23 11.79
N ASN A 116 -6.05 -9.99 12.81
CA ASN A 116 -5.36 -10.19 14.07
C ASN A 116 -5.52 -11.64 14.55
N HIS A 117 -4.72 -12.06 15.51
CA HIS A 117 -5.01 -13.25 16.30
C HIS A 117 -6.11 -12.96 17.31
N ALA A 118 -6.97 -13.94 17.55
CA ALA A 118 -7.88 -13.88 18.71
C ALA A 118 -7.06 -13.84 20.02
N ILE A 119 -7.45 -12.97 20.93
CA ILE A 119 -6.71 -12.69 22.20
C ILE A 119 -7.54 -13.03 23.44
N SER A 120 -8.53 -13.92 23.35
CA SER A 120 -9.39 -14.29 24.46
C SER A 120 -8.59 -14.95 25.58
N LYS A 121 -8.78 -14.47 26.83
CA LYS A 121 -8.11 -15.03 28.00
C LYS A 121 -8.62 -16.47 28.30
N GLY A 122 -7.72 -17.33 28.75
CA GLY A 122 -8.09 -18.65 29.29
C GLY A 122 -8.28 -19.78 28.28
N VAL A 123 -8.00 -19.57 26.98
CA VAL A 123 -8.30 -20.53 25.90
C VAL A 123 -7.04 -21.22 25.33
N GLY A 124 -5.90 -21.07 25.97
CA GLY A 124 -4.62 -21.66 25.54
C GLY A 124 -3.70 -20.68 24.83
N PRO A 125 -2.62 -21.17 24.18
CA PRO A 125 -1.65 -20.30 23.51
C PRO A 125 -2.27 -19.63 22.26
N ILE A 126 -1.91 -18.38 22.02
CA ILE A 126 -2.43 -17.55 20.91
C ILE A 126 -2.22 -18.24 19.55
N SER A 127 -1.12 -18.98 19.38
CA SER A 127 -0.83 -19.73 18.13
C SER A 127 -1.88 -20.78 17.76
N LYS A 128 -2.73 -21.20 18.71
CA LYS A 128 -3.85 -22.14 18.50
C LYS A 128 -5.20 -21.44 18.35
N LEU A 129 -5.24 -20.12 18.56
CA LEU A 129 -6.46 -19.35 18.39
C LEU A 129 -6.64 -18.97 16.91
N PRO A 130 -7.89 -18.87 16.43
CA PRO A 130 -8.15 -18.50 15.04
C PRO A 130 -7.70 -17.07 14.76
N LEU A 131 -7.40 -16.80 13.49
CA LEU A 131 -7.31 -15.42 13.01
C LEU A 131 -8.70 -14.80 12.98
N GLN A 132 -8.77 -13.51 13.20
CA GLN A 132 -10.01 -12.72 13.15
C GLN A 132 -9.77 -11.38 12.48
N THR A 133 -10.82 -10.79 11.95
CA THR A 133 -10.81 -9.48 11.34
C THR A 133 -12.02 -8.68 11.78
N LYS A 134 -11.88 -7.36 11.84
CA LYS A 134 -12.99 -6.41 11.98
C LYS A 134 -13.43 -5.85 10.64
N GLY A 135 -12.63 -6.08 9.58
CA GLY A 135 -12.87 -5.60 8.23
C GLY A 135 -11.58 -5.33 7.47
N GLY A 136 -11.71 -5.03 6.18
CA GLY A 136 -10.60 -4.74 5.30
C GLY A 136 -9.92 -3.39 5.59
N ILE A 137 -8.86 -3.13 4.83
CA ILE A 137 -8.19 -1.83 4.78
C ILE A 137 -8.57 -1.16 3.47
N ILE A 138 -8.97 0.12 3.55
CA ILE A 138 -9.28 0.96 2.39
C ILE A 138 -8.39 2.20 2.43
N ILE A 139 -7.66 2.44 1.35
CA ILE A 139 -6.88 3.66 1.14
C ILE A 139 -7.45 4.35 -0.09
N GLU A 140 -8.00 5.54 0.10
CA GLU A 140 -8.66 6.30 -0.96
C GLU A 140 -7.66 7.04 -1.84
N ASP A 141 -8.17 7.51 -3.00
CA ASP A 141 -7.38 8.17 -4.04
C ASP A 141 -6.53 9.34 -3.53
N GLY A 142 -5.33 9.50 -4.12
CA GLY A 142 -4.46 10.63 -3.90
C GLY A 142 -3.88 10.73 -2.49
N SER A 143 -3.98 9.68 -1.68
CA SER A 143 -3.41 9.64 -0.33
C SER A 143 -1.91 9.43 -0.36
N TRP A 144 -1.21 9.91 0.67
CA TRP A 144 0.22 9.68 0.85
C TRP A 144 0.50 9.09 2.23
N LEU A 145 1.21 7.96 2.25
CA LEU A 145 1.68 7.30 3.46
C LEU A 145 3.21 7.43 3.56
N GLY A 146 3.67 8.03 4.64
CA GLY A 146 5.09 8.19 4.96
C GLY A 146 5.78 6.88 5.29
N VAL A 147 7.13 6.90 5.38
CA VAL A 147 7.96 5.72 5.65
C VAL A 147 7.52 4.99 6.91
N GLY A 148 7.40 3.66 6.84
CA GLY A 148 7.16 2.81 8.02
C GLY A 148 5.76 2.93 8.62
N VAL A 149 4.78 3.40 7.87
CA VAL A 149 3.38 3.44 8.33
C VAL A 149 2.82 2.03 8.48
N ILE A 150 2.12 1.78 9.58
CA ILE A 150 1.39 0.54 9.83
C ILE A 150 -0.11 0.82 9.82
N VAL A 151 -0.88 0.08 9.00
CA VAL A 151 -2.33 0.19 8.94
C VAL A 151 -2.97 -1.10 9.42
N LEU A 152 -3.85 -1.00 10.42
CA LEU A 152 -4.53 -2.14 11.02
C LEU A 152 -5.92 -2.40 10.39
N ASP A 153 -6.55 -3.47 10.85
CA ASP A 153 -7.83 -3.95 10.35
C ASP A 153 -8.97 -2.93 10.53
N ASN A 154 -9.91 -2.93 9.59
CA ASN A 154 -11.08 -2.06 9.56
C ASN A 154 -10.74 -0.56 9.58
N VAL A 155 -9.66 -0.18 8.88
CA VAL A 155 -9.24 1.23 8.74
C VAL A 155 -9.52 1.72 7.33
N ARG A 156 -10.17 2.88 7.23
CA ARG A 156 -10.27 3.68 6.01
C ARG A 156 -9.36 4.91 6.11
N ILE A 157 -8.44 5.07 5.16
CA ILE A 157 -7.68 6.32 4.97
C ILE A 157 -8.36 7.11 3.88
N GLY A 158 -8.90 8.27 4.23
CA GLY A 158 -9.71 9.10 3.36
C GLY A 158 -8.95 9.74 2.20
N LYS A 159 -9.70 10.20 1.20
CA LYS A 159 -9.17 10.78 -0.03
C LYS A 159 -8.19 11.93 0.23
N GLY A 160 -7.03 11.88 -0.42
CA GLY A 160 -6.01 12.91 -0.28
C GLY A 160 -5.43 13.06 1.14
N ALA A 161 -5.67 12.11 2.04
CA ALA A 161 -5.09 12.14 3.38
C ALA A 161 -3.57 11.93 3.35
N VAL A 162 -2.90 12.43 4.39
CA VAL A 162 -1.46 12.28 4.59
C VAL A 162 -1.21 11.60 5.92
N VAL A 163 -0.50 10.49 5.89
CA VAL A 163 -0.09 9.75 7.09
C VAL A 163 1.40 9.95 7.32
N GLY A 164 1.76 10.56 8.43
CA GLY A 164 3.16 10.85 8.81
C GLY A 164 3.97 9.57 9.01
N ALA A 165 5.28 9.65 8.75
CA ALA A 165 6.20 8.53 8.89
C ALA A 165 6.13 7.87 10.29
N GLY A 166 6.23 6.54 10.35
CA GLY A 166 6.19 5.77 11.60
C GLY A 166 4.83 5.74 12.29
N ALA A 167 3.77 6.26 11.68
CA ALA A 167 2.45 6.25 12.30
C ALA A 167 1.83 4.85 12.32
N VAL A 168 1.08 4.54 13.39
CA VAL A 168 0.25 3.32 13.50
C VAL A 168 -1.21 3.73 13.42
N VAL A 169 -1.84 3.45 12.27
CA VAL A 169 -3.23 3.84 11.99
C VAL A 169 -4.17 2.75 12.51
N THR A 170 -4.93 3.09 13.54
CA THR A 170 -5.84 2.18 14.26
C THR A 170 -7.31 2.58 14.14
N ARG A 171 -7.61 3.68 13.46
CA ARG A 171 -8.96 4.24 13.23
C ARG A 171 -8.98 4.97 11.89
N ASP A 172 -10.17 5.19 11.38
CA ASP A 172 -10.38 5.93 10.14
C ASP A 172 -9.72 7.32 10.17
N VAL A 173 -9.16 7.67 9.01
CA VAL A 173 -8.55 8.98 8.74
C VAL A 173 -9.50 9.76 7.84
N PRO A 174 -9.94 10.96 8.22
CA PRO A 174 -10.80 11.79 7.37
C PRO A 174 -10.13 12.19 6.04
N ASP A 175 -10.95 12.51 5.04
CA ASP A 175 -10.48 13.03 3.76
C ASP A 175 -9.66 14.31 4.00
N GLY A 176 -8.52 14.43 3.34
CA GLY A 176 -7.62 15.58 3.46
C GLY A 176 -6.98 15.79 4.83
N ALA A 177 -7.13 14.87 5.77
CA ALA A 177 -6.47 14.99 7.08
C ALA A 177 -4.97 14.66 6.98
N ILE A 178 -4.18 15.34 7.82
CA ILE A 178 -2.79 15.00 8.11
C ILE A 178 -2.76 14.37 9.50
N VAL A 179 -2.33 13.11 9.56
CA VAL A 179 -2.27 12.33 10.81
C VAL A 179 -0.85 11.87 11.11
N GLY A 180 -0.54 11.58 12.37
CA GLY A 180 0.76 11.04 12.79
C GLY A 180 0.74 10.46 14.18
N GLY A 181 1.80 9.74 14.54
CA GLY A 181 1.99 9.13 15.85
C GLY A 181 1.51 7.67 15.96
N ALA A 182 1.76 7.04 17.09
CA ALA A 182 1.37 5.67 17.45
C ALA A 182 0.64 5.65 18.80
N PRO A 183 -0.70 5.52 18.82
CA PRO A 183 -1.61 5.47 17.67
C PRO A 183 -1.75 6.82 16.95
N ALA A 184 -2.01 6.78 15.65
CA ALA A 184 -2.15 7.99 14.82
C ALA A 184 -3.31 8.88 15.29
N ARG A 185 -3.09 10.20 15.27
CA ARG A 185 -4.09 11.24 15.57
C ARG A 185 -4.07 12.31 14.50
N VAL A 186 -5.23 12.94 14.27
CA VAL A 186 -5.33 14.08 13.37
C VAL A 186 -4.50 15.24 13.96
N LEU A 187 -3.54 15.72 13.17
CA LEU A 187 -2.69 16.86 13.50
C LEU A 187 -3.28 18.15 12.92
N LYS A 188 -3.76 18.09 11.68
CA LYS A 188 -4.41 19.19 10.98
C LYS A 188 -5.09 18.69 9.72
N MET A 189 -5.87 19.54 9.06
CA MET A 189 -6.36 19.32 7.71
C MET A 189 -5.38 19.92 6.69
N ARG A 190 -5.32 19.35 5.48
CA ARG A 190 -4.63 19.98 4.37
C ARG A 190 -5.32 21.29 4.05
N SER A 191 -4.54 22.35 3.89
CA SER A 191 -5.02 23.60 3.31
C SER A 191 -4.88 23.54 1.79
N ASP A 192 -5.71 24.29 1.08
CA ASP A 192 -5.48 24.52 -0.34
C ASP A 192 -4.06 25.09 -0.55
N PRO A 193 -3.37 24.70 -1.64
CA PRO A 193 -2.06 25.26 -1.92
C PRO A 193 -2.21 26.79 -2.02
N PRO A 194 -1.24 27.58 -1.50
CA PRO A 194 -1.25 29.02 -1.70
C PRO A 194 -1.30 29.28 -3.21
N LEU A 195 -2.20 30.15 -3.64
CA LEU A 195 -2.30 30.56 -5.05
C LEU A 195 -0.88 30.92 -5.51
N ILE A 196 -0.41 30.26 -6.58
CA ILE A 196 0.90 30.54 -7.18
C ILE A 196 0.87 32.02 -7.61
N GLY A 197 1.50 32.91 -6.81
CA GLY A 197 1.49 34.35 -7.07
C GLY A 197 1.61 35.25 -5.83
N SER A 198 1.41 34.75 -4.62
CA SER A 198 1.64 35.57 -3.41
C SER A 198 3.10 35.47 -2.94
N THR A 199 4.01 36.13 -3.66
CA THR A 199 5.32 36.49 -3.11
C THR A 199 5.08 37.43 -1.94
N ARG A 200 5.18 36.92 -0.71
CA ARG A 200 5.39 37.83 0.44
C ARG A 200 6.73 38.54 0.20
N ARG A 201 6.66 39.81 -0.20
CA ARG A 201 7.81 40.70 -0.08
C ARG A 201 8.19 40.70 1.40
N ALA A 202 9.39 40.22 1.72
CA ALA A 202 9.98 40.42 3.00
C ALA A 202 10.07 41.94 3.19
N ALA A 203 9.38 42.46 4.19
CA ALA A 203 9.61 43.82 4.67
C ALA A 203 10.99 43.86 5.31
N SER A 204 11.84 44.69 4.75
CA SER A 204 13.14 45.11 5.25
C SER A 204 13.04 45.80 6.62
#